data_323743e0c900de37445a7bbdcb5b11a4
#
_entry.id   323743e0c900de37445a7bbdcb5b11a4
#
_cell.length_a   1.000
_cell.length_b   1.000
_cell.length_c   1.000
_cell.angle_alpha   90.00
_cell.angle_beta   90.00
_cell.angle_gamma   90.00
#
_symmetry.space_group_name_H-M   'P 1'
#
loop_
_entity.id
_entity.type
_entity.pdbx_description
1 polymer ?
#
loop_
_entity_poly.entity_id
_entity_poly.type
_entity_poly.pdbx_seq_one_letter_code
_entity_poly.pdbx_strand_id
1 'polypeptide(L)'
;MAKIVIAGSGFAGHYAALILADRLKGNHEITVVTPNETFNYIPSLIWVCVGQMPVEKTQFPLKPVYDKFGIKYERAFLTEVHPDYNYVMIKPVGSEQEKKLNYDYLLVATGPKLNFDATPGLGPEKGYTYSVCTPPHAVETAKAYLELVKRLEKGDKAKIVIGTGHGGCTCQGAGFEFITNVHNDLVDRGLRDKVELTWLSNEPKLGDFGIDGLEAKRGSLIFTSEMMAEAIFYDYGINYEIRSHVHKVDEKKIYTENLDGEFKEIEYDFAMLLPPFAGQPIKWIDKDGNDIKDKVCNPAGFVKVDAVYGKPYEELDGPDWPKTYQNPIYKNIFAAGIAFAPPGPLSKPGKSPNGTIIAPAPPRTGYTAELSGKAAALNIVDMIEGREPQNTASMAETPGLCVASMKNGIFDGMAGTIAIFPVARNRAKYGEYGRDLDLCVAEPGKAGAWFKLGLHYAFLWKLQGKAFWKLIP
;
A
#
# COMPACT_ATOMS: atom_id res chain seq x y z
N MET A 1 22.45 -27.03 -4.17
CA MET A 1 21.39 -26.55 -3.26
C MET A 1 21.50 -25.04 -3.23
N ALA A 2 20.50 -24.33 -3.80
CA ALA A 2 20.52 -22.88 -3.84
C ALA A 2 20.07 -22.28 -2.50
N LYS A 3 20.60 -21.09 -2.18
CA LYS A 3 20.23 -20.25 -1.02
C LYS A 3 19.40 -19.08 -1.49
N ILE A 4 18.16 -18.97 -1.03
CA ILE A 4 17.22 -17.93 -1.40
C ILE A 4 16.98 -17.06 -0.16
N VAL A 5 17.28 -15.77 -0.26
CA VAL A 5 17.00 -14.80 0.80
C VAL A 5 15.84 -13.93 0.38
N ILE A 6 14.84 -13.79 1.26
CA ILE A 6 13.69 -12.91 1.10
C ILE A 6 13.74 -11.86 2.19
N ALA A 7 13.91 -10.61 1.82
CA ALA A 7 13.90 -9.51 2.76
C ALA A 7 12.49 -8.89 2.84
N GLY A 8 11.81 -9.14 3.95
CA GLY A 8 10.45 -8.70 4.23
C GLY A 8 9.42 -9.83 4.29
N SER A 9 8.43 -9.66 5.18
CA SER A 9 7.36 -10.63 5.46
C SER A 9 5.95 -10.06 5.26
N GLY A 10 5.82 -8.99 4.46
CA GLY A 10 4.52 -8.48 4.02
C GLY A 10 3.89 -9.36 2.94
N PHE A 11 2.81 -8.89 2.31
CA PHE A 11 2.08 -9.65 1.28
C PHE A 11 2.99 -10.28 0.23
N ALA A 12 3.91 -9.50 -0.36
CA ALA A 12 4.80 -10.01 -1.41
C ALA A 12 5.80 -11.05 -0.88
N GLY A 13 6.57 -10.69 0.17
CA GLY A 13 7.66 -11.54 0.66
C GLY A 13 7.17 -12.80 1.35
N HIS A 14 6.14 -12.70 2.19
CA HIS A 14 5.57 -13.84 2.87
C HIS A 14 4.94 -14.84 1.90
N TYR A 15 4.13 -14.35 0.95
CA TYR A 15 3.52 -15.24 -0.05
C TYR A 15 4.56 -15.86 -0.98
N ALA A 16 5.58 -15.09 -1.39
CA ALA A 16 6.72 -15.62 -2.14
C ALA A 16 7.42 -16.77 -1.40
N ALA A 17 7.63 -16.62 -0.08
CA ALA A 17 8.25 -17.66 0.74
C ALA A 17 7.42 -18.95 0.74
N LEU A 18 6.08 -18.85 0.87
CA LEU A 18 5.19 -20.02 0.81
C LEU A 18 5.21 -20.69 -0.57
N ILE A 19 5.21 -19.92 -1.67
CA ILE A 19 5.29 -20.43 -3.03
C ILE A 19 6.63 -21.16 -3.28
N LEU A 20 7.74 -20.56 -2.86
CA LEU A 20 9.07 -21.18 -2.99
C LEU A 20 9.15 -22.48 -2.21
N ALA A 21 8.69 -22.51 -0.96
CA ALA A 21 8.69 -23.72 -0.14
C ALA A 21 7.85 -24.83 -0.77
N ASP A 22 6.68 -24.48 -1.30
CA ASP A 22 5.80 -25.43 -1.98
C ASP A 22 6.41 -26.00 -3.28
N ARG A 23 7.08 -25.17 -4.06
CA ARG A 23 7.66 -25.55 -5.35
C ARG A 23 8.96 -26.33 -5.17
N LEU A 24 9.82 -25.90 -4.25
CA LEU A 24 11.16 -26.45 -4.07
C LEU A 24 11.20 -27.65 -3.09
N LYS A 25 10.13 -27.91 -2.35
CA LYS A 25 9.92 -29.11 -1.50
C LYS A 25 11.10 -29.45 -0.57
N GLY A 26 11.75 -28.42 -0.01
CA GLY A 26 12.88 -28.61 0.92
C GLY A 26 14.23 -28.89 0.26
N ASN A 27 14.33 -28.94 -1.06
CA ASN A 27 15.60 -29.22 -1.75
C ASN A 27 16.55 -28.01 -1.77
N HIS A 28 16.08 -26.84 -1.33
CA HIS A 28 16.82 -25.57 -1.32
C HIS A 28 16.62 -24.86 0.01
N GLU A 29 17.53 -23.94 0.33
CA GLU A 29 17.44 -23.16 1.56
C GLU A 29 16.67 -21.85 1.29
N ILE A 30 15.57 -21.63 2.01
CA ILE A 30 14.79 -20.40 1.97
C ILE A 30 14.93 -19.72 3.33
N THR A 31 15.40 -18.47 3.34
CA THR A 31 15.52 -17.65 4.55
C THR A 31 14.73 -16.36 4.40
N VAL A 32 13.80 -16.13 5.31
CA VAL A 32 13.08 -14.84 5.42
C VAL A 32 13.73 -13.98 6.47
N VAL A 33 14.13 -12.77 6.07
CA VAL A 33 14.71 -11.73 6.95
C VAL A 33 13.66 -10.65 7.16
N THR A 34 13.23 -10.43 8.38
CA THR A 34 12.23 -9.40 8.73
C THR A 34 12.32 -9.04 10.21
N PRO A 35 12.14 -7.77 10.61
CA PRO A 35 12.07 -7.41 12.02
C PRO A 35 10.76 -7.83 12.69
N ASN A 36 9.71 -8.13 11.92
CA ASN A 36 8.37 -8.40 12.41
C ASN A 36 8.23 -9.84 12.94
N GLU A 37 7.56 -10.00 14.06
CA GLU A 37 7.17 -11.31 14.62
C GLU A 37 5.87 -11.84 14.03
N THR A 38 5.02 -10.92 13.57
CA THR A 38 3.68 -11.23 13.06
C THR A 38 3.54 -10.79 11.60
N PHE A 39 2.74 -11.53 10.86
CA PHE A 39 2.13 -11.02 9.65
C PHE A 39 0.99 -10.07 10.05
N ASN A 40 0.87 -8.92 9.37
CA ASN A 40 -0.14 -7.91 9.64
C ASN A 40 -1.03 -7.73 8.41
N TYR A 41 -2.33 -8.03 8.55
CA TYR A 41 -3.32 -7.80 7.51
C TYR A 41 -3.79 -6.36 7.53
N ILE A 42 -3.02 -5.48 6.90
CA ILE A 42 -3.20 -4.01 6.89
C ILE A 42 -4.62 -3.57 6.45
N PRO A 43 -5.29 -4.21 5.45
CA PRO A 43 -6.60 -3.74 5.00
C PRO A 43 -7.70 -3.74 6.05
N SER A 44 -7.53 -4.43 7.17
CA SER A 44 -8.52 -4.45 8.26
C SER A 44 -8.17 -3.54 9.44
N LEU A 45 -7.05 -2.82 9.38
CA LEU A 45 -6.66 -1.85 10.42
C LEU A 45 -7.65 -0.69 10.51
N ILE A 46 -8.38 -0.39 9.46
CA ILE A 46 -9.44 0.63 9.47
C ILE A 46 -10.50 0.31 10.52
N TRP A 47 -10.91 -0.95 10.64
CA TRP A 47 -11.87 -1.38 11.68
C TRP A 47 -11.27 -1.30 13.10
N VAL A 48 -9.95 -1.48 13.21
CA VAL A 48 -9.26 -1.25 14.48
C VAL A 48 -9.32 0.23 14.86
N CYS A 49 -9.07 1.11 13.90
CA CYS A 49 -9.02 2.57 14.12
C CYS A 49 -10.34 3.18 14.63
N VAL A 50 -11.48 2.58 14.29
CA VAL A 50 -12.80 3.00 14.79
C VAL A 50 -13.30 2.15 15.98
N GLY A 51 -12.43 1.28 16.53
CA GLY A 51 -12.76 0.45 17.71
C GLY A 51 -13.69 -0.74 17.43
N GLN A 52 -13.89 -1.11 16.16
CA GLN A 52 -14.83 -2.19 15.76
C GLN A 52 -14.16 -3.57 15.69
N MET A 53 -12.82 -3.64 15.72
CA MET A 53 -12.08 -4.89 15.68
C MET A 53 -10.84 -4.82 16.60
N PRO A 54 -10.57 -5.83 17.43
CA PRO A 54 -9.30 -5.90 18.14
C PRO A 54 -8.15 -6.19 17.17
N VAL A 55 -6.99 -5.57 17.40
CA VAL A 55 -5.83 -5.64 16.48
C VAL A 55 -5.31 -7.06 16.29
N GLU A 56 -5.45 -7.92 17.29
CA GLU A 56 -5.02 -9.33 17.27
C GLU A 56 -5.74 -10.14 16.19
N LYS A 57 -6.95 -9.75 15.78
CA LYS A 57 -7.69 -10.40 14.69
C LYS A 57 -7.11 -10.07 13.31
N THR A 58 -6.25 -9.05 13.21
CA THR A 58 -5.59 -8.67 11.96
C THR A 58 -4.21 -9.31 11.80
N GLN A 59 -3.78 -10.16 12.74
CA GLN A 59 -2.40 -10.65 12.84
C GLN A 59 -2.34 -12.15 13.05
N PHE A 60 -1.19 -12.74 12.68
CA PHE A 60 -0.79 -14.08 13.12
C PHE A 60 0.73 -14.16 13.24
N PRO A 61 1.29 -15.05 14.13
CA PRO A 61 2.72 -15.21 14.28
C PRO A 61 3.34 -15.88 13.04
N LEU A 62 4.47 -15.33 12.56
CA LEU A 62 5.18 -15.82 11.39
C LEU A 62 5.91 -17.13 11.63
N LYS A 63 6.58 -17.27 12.78
CA LYS A 63 7.44 -18.41 13.06
C LYS A 63 6.75 -19.78 12.93
N PRO A 64 5.53 -20.01 13.47
CA PRO A 64 4.85 -21.29 13.33
C PRO A 64 4.53 -21.63 11.85
N VAL A 65 4.26 -20.63 11.03
CA VAL A 65 4.02 -20.83 9.59
C VAL A 65 5.34 -21.21 8.92
N TYR A 66 6.42 -20.50 9.18
CA TYR A 66 7.73 -20.79 8.59
C TYR A 66 8.28 -22.15 9.02
N ASP A 67 8.14 -22.52 10.29
CA ASP A 67 8.53 -23.86 10.78
C ASP A 67 7.78 -24.97 10.03
N LYS A 68 6.46 -24.81 9.81
CA LYS A 68 5.63 -25.76 9.06
C LYS A 68 6.10 -25.97 7.61
N PHE A 69 6.61 -24.92 6.97
CA PHE A 69 7.07 -24.94 5.58
C PHE A 69 8.58 -25.16 5.42
N GLY A 70 9.32 -25.37 6.52
CA GLY A 70 10.78 -25.54 6.48
C GLY A 70 11.53 -24.27 6.06
N ILE A 71 10.96 -23.10 6.29
CA ILE A 71 11.55 -21.80 5.97
C ILE A 71 12.35 -21.30 7.18
N LYS A 72 13.61 -20.93 6.98
CA LYS A 72 14.41 -20.27 8.00
C LYS A 72 13.90 -18.85 8.24
N TYR A 73 13.85 -18.45 9.50
CA TYR A 73 13.36 -17.13 9.92
C TYR A 73 14.44 -16.39 10.69
N GLU A 74 14.90 -15.27 10.17
CA GLU A 74 15.84 -14.35 10.79
C GLU A 74 15.10 -13.08 11.19
N ARG A 75 14.91 -12.88 12.49
CA ARG A 75 14.30 -11.65 13.02
C ARG A 75 15.32 -10.52 13.01
N ALA A 76 15.45 -9.85 11.86
CA ALA A 76 16.48 -8.85 11.59
C ALA A 76 16.03 -7.79 10.57
N PHE A 77 16.71 -6.67 10.58
CA PHE A 77 16.64 -5.65 9.52
C PHE A 77 17.66 -5.97 8.43
N LEU A 78 17.29 -5.81 7.16
CA LEU A 78 18.24 -5.75 6.05
C LEU A 78 18.91 -4.38 6.05
N THR A 79 20.23 -4.29 6.17
CA THR A 79 20.98 -3.04 6.25
C THR A 79 21.78 -2.75 4.99
N GLU A 80 22.41 -3.77 4.39
CA GLU A 80 23.23 -3.61 3.19
C GLU A 80 23.01 -4.79 2.22
N VAL A 81 23.13 -4.52 0.93
CA VAL A 81 23.19 -5.51 -0.15
C VAL A 81 24.50 -5.36 -0.89
N HIS A 82 25.25 -6.45 -1.02
CA HIS A 82 26.51 -6.54 -1.76
C HIS A 82 26.32 -7.47 -2.97
N PRO A 83 25.77 -6.93 -4.08
CA PRO A 83 25.29 -7.76 -5.18
C PRO A 83 26.39 -8.48 -5.96
N ASP A 84 27.58 -7.89 -6.07
CA ASP A 84 28.72 -8.49 -6.78
C ASP A 84 29.29 -9.71 -6.04
N TYR A 85 29.06 -9.81 -4.73
CA TYR A 85 29.51 -10.91 -3.88
C TYR A 85 28.39 -11.83 -3.39
N ASN A 86 27.13 -11.55 -3.79
CA ASN A 86 25.93 -12.31 -3.44
C ASN A 86 25.75 -12.51 -1.92
N TYR A 87 25.87 -11.42 -1.16
CA TYR A 87 25.52 -11.44 0.27
C TYR A 87 24.79 -10.16 0.70
N VAL A 88 24.10 -10.28 1.80
CA VAL A 88 23.46 -9.18 2.50
C VAL A 88 24.02 -9.07 3.92
N MET A 89 24.00 -7.85 4.47
CA MET A 89 24.19 -7.62 5.89
C MET A 89 22.82 -7.45 6.54
N ILE A 90 22.63 -8.13 7.67
CA ILE A 90 21.41 -8.06 8.46
C ILE A 90 21.74 -7.69 9.90
N LYS A 91 20.91 -6.85 10.52
CA LYS A 91 21.03 -6.47 11.93
C LYS A 91 19.91 -7.16 12.72
N PRO A 92 20.21 -8.20 13.54
CA PRO A 92 19.20 -8.84 14.36
C PRO A 92 18.52 -7.86 15.32
N VAL A 93 17.21 -8.02 15.51
CA VAL A 93 16.46 -7.18 16.45
C VAL A 93 17.00 -7.35 17.85
N GLY A 94 17.35 -6.24 18.51
CA GLY A 94 17.96 -6.23 19.84
C GLY A 94 19.47 -6.48 19.87
N SER A 95 20.14 -6.53 18.71
CA SER A 95 21.60 -6.65 18.60
C SER A 95 22.21 -5.41 17.94
N GLU A 96 23.41 -5.02 18.39
CA GLU A 96 24.21 -4.03 17.70
C GLU A 96 25.15 -4.65 16.64
N GLN A 97 25.34 -5.97 16.67
CA GLN A 97 26.22 -6.66 15.74
C GLN A 97 25.44 -7.07 14.47
N GLU A 98 26.02 -6.76 13.32
CA GLU A 98 25.50 -7.21 12.04
C GLU A 98 25.99 -8.62 11.71
N LYS A 99 25.19 -9.33 10.91
CA LYS A 99 25.44 -10.70 10.45
C LYS A 99 25.44 -10.72 8.94
N LYS A 100 26.45 -11.37 8.35
CA LYS A 100 26.51 -11.65 6.92
C LYS A 100 25.63 -12.86 6.57
N LEU A 101 24.84 -12.74 5.50
CA LEU A 101 24.01 -13.82 4.97
C LEU A 101 24.22 -13.92 3.45
N ASN A 102 24.78 -15.06 2.98
CA ASN A 102 25.01 -15.30 1.56
C ASN A 102 23.72 -15.79 0.88
N TYR A 103 23.56 -15.43 -0.39
CA TYR A 103 22.45 -15.88 -1.22
C TYR A 103 22.92 -16.26 -2.63
N ASP A 104 22.17 -17.13 -3.29
CA ASP A 104 22.21 -17.32 -4.74
C ASP A 104 21.14 -16.44 -5.41
N TYR A 105 19.99 -16.27 -4.74
CA TYR A 105 18.88 -15.40 -5.19
C TYR A 105 18.39 -14.53 -4.03
N LEU A 106 18.12 -13.27 -4.33
CA LEU A 106 17.59 -12.29 -3.38
C LEU A 106 16.25 -11.73 -3.87
N LEU A 107 15.23 -11.79 -3.02
CA LEU A 107 13.96 -11.07 -3.20
C LEU A 107 13.85 -9.93 -2.18
N VAL A 108 13.88 -8.69 -2.65
CA VAL A 108 13.63 -7.50 -1.83
C VAL A 108 12.12 -7.22 -1.80
N ALA A 109 11.50 -7.45 -0.65
CA ALA A 109 10.07 -7.26 -0.40
C ALA A 109 9.83 -6.54 0.94
N THR A 110 10.72 -5.60 1.28
CA THR A 110 10.81 -4.90 2.57
C THR A 110 9.65 -3.94 2.85
N GLY A 111 8.79 -3.70 1.85
CA GLY A 111 7.74 -2.71 1.96
C GLY A 111 8.28 -1.26 2.00
N PRO A 112 7.42 -0.28 2.31
CA PRO A 112 7.81 1.12 2.34
C PRO A 112 8.40 1.53 3.69
N LYS A 113 9.21 2.58 3.69
CA LYS A 113 9.36 3.48 4.81
C LYS A 113 8.18 4.47 4.79
N LEU A 114 7.46 4.59 5.88
CA LEU A 114 6.47 5.65 6.08
C LEU A 114 7.22 6.97 6.33
N ASN A 115 7.19 7.87 5.37
CA ASN A 115 8.04 9.07 5.42
C ASN A 115 7.30 10.26 6.02
N PHE A 116 6.99 10.20 7.33
CA PHE A 116 6.35 11.30 8.05
C PHE A 116 7.22 12.57 8.09
N ASP A 117 8.54 12.42 8.09
CA ASP A 117 9.48 13.53 8.09
C ASP A 117 9.41 14.39 6.81
N ALA A 118 8.73 13.94 5.74
CA ALA A 118 8.54 14.73 4.53
C ALA A 118 7.66 15.98 4.73
N THR A 119 6.84 15.98 5.78
CA THR A 119 6.00 17.12 6.14
C THR A 119 6.19 17.43 7.62
N PRO A 120 6.69 18.61 7.98
CA PRO A 120 6.87 19.01 9.38
C PRO A 120 5.56 18.91 10.17
N GLY A 121 5.60 18.24 11.32
CA GLY A 121 4.47 18.03 12.20
C GLY A 121 3.49 16.91 11.78
N LEU A 122 3.80 16.16 10.73
CA LEU A 122 3.02 14.99 10.31
C LEU A 122 3.38 13.74 11.13
N GLY A 123 2.38 12.92 11.43
CA GLY A 123 2.56 11.59 12.00
C GLY A 123 2.40 11.50 13.51
N PRO A 124 2.23 10.26 14.04
CA PRO A 124 1.89 10.03 15.43
C PRO A 124 3.08 10.17 16.39
N GLU A 125 4.31 9.83 15.95
CA GLU A 125 5.46 9.72 16.85
C GLU A 125 6.06 11.08 17.24
N LYS A 126 6.16 12.01 16.27
CA LYS A 126 6.82 13.31 16.42
C LYS A 126 5.96 14.49 15.96
N GLY A 127 4.77 14.20 15.49
CA GLY A 127 3.84 15.18 14.91
C GLY A 127 2.54 15.26 15.68
N TYR A 128 1.54 15.77 14.99
CA TYR A 128 0.24 16.12 15.56
C TYR A 128 -0.91 15.33 14.91
N THR A 129 -0.60 14.38 14.01
CA THR A 129 -1.63 13.61 13.28
C THR A 129 -1.51 12.12 13.54
N TYR A 130 -2.63 11.43 13.39
CA TYR A 130 -2.72 9.97 13.52
C TYR A 130 -2.49 9.25 12.20
N SER A 131 -2.36 7.93 12.26
CA SER A 131 -2.08 7.08 11.12
C SER A 131 -2.77 5.72 11.24
N VAL A 132 -3.13 5.14 10.09
CA VAL A 132 -3.74 3.80 9.97
C VAL A 132 -2.78 2.77 9.38
N CYS A 133 -1.52 3.16 9.12
CA CYS A 133 -0.60 2.39 8.27
C CYS A 133 0.02 1.18 8.96
N THR A 134 0.02 1.12 10.29
CA THR A 134 0.60 0.00 11.08
C THR A 134 -0.31 -0.39 12.23
N PRO A 135 -0.22 -1.62 12.78
CA PRO A 135 -1.01 -2.02 13.93
C PRO A 135 -0.86 -1.11 15.16
N PRO A 136 0.35 -0.69 15.59
CA PRO A 136 0.49 0.28 16.69
C PRO A 136 -0.21 1.61 16.40
N HIS A 137 -0.03 2.16 15.19
CA HIS A 137 -0.69 3.41 14.79
C HIS A 137 -2.22 3.28 14.79
N ALA A 138 -2.77 2.15 14.31
CA ALA A 138 -4.21 1.91 14.30
C ALA A 138 -4.79 1.86 15.72
N VAL A 139 -4.08 1.24 16.68
CA VAL A 139 -4.49 1.20 18.10
C VAL A 139 -4.44 2.59 18.73
N GLU A 140 -3.40 3.38 18.43
CA GLU A 140 -3.27 4.76 18.91
C GLU A 140 -4.36 5.66 18.31
N THR A 141 -4.62 5.53 17.00
CA THR A 141 -5.71 6.23 16.32
C THR A 141 -7.07 5.89 16.93
N ALA A 142 -7.33 4.61 17.22
CA ALA A 142 -8.56 4.18 17.90
C ALA A 142 -8.72 4.83 19.27
N LYS A 143 -7.66 4.84 20.07
CA LYS A 143 -7.68 5.46 21.40
C LYS A 143 -8.04 6.95 21.30
N ALA A 144 -7.39 7.69 20.42
CA ALA A 144 -7.64 9.11 20.25
C ALA A 144 -9.04 9.40 19.71
N TYR A 145 -9.49 8.62 18.71
CA TYR A 145 -10.84 8.75 18.17
C TYR A 145 -11.91 8.47 19.21
N LEU A 146 -11.78 7.42 20.00
CA LEU A 146 -12.75 7.08 21.06
C LEU A 146 -12.73 8.09 22.22
N GLU A 147 -11.60 8.72 22.53
CA GLU A 147 -11.56 9.86 23.46
C GLU A 147 -12.31 11.08 22.91
N LEU A 148 -12.17 11.35 21.60
CA LEU A 148 -12.97 12.40 20.95
C LEU A 148 -14.46 12.07 21.02
N VAL A 149 -14.88 10.82 20.75
CA VAL A 149 -16.28 10.37 20.87
C VAL A 149 -16.83 10.67 22.27
N LYS A 150 -16.09 10.38 23.35
CA LYS A 150 -16.53 10.67 24.73
C LYS A 150 -16.73 12.18 24.97
N ARG A 151 -15.95 13.04 24.32
CA ARG A 151 -16.14 14.51 24.39
C ARG A 151 -17.41 14.94 23.65
N LEU A 152 -17.65 14.37 22.47
CA LEU A 152 -18.88 14.60 21.70
C LEU A 152 -20.14 14.17 22.46
N GLU A 153 -20.09 13.04 23.17
CA GLU A 153 -21.17 12.57 24.03
C GLU A 153 -21.51 13.57 25.17
N LYS A 154 -20.50 14.30 25.66
CA LYS A 154 -20.67 15.36 26.68
C LYS A 154 -21.16 16.69 26.08
N GLY A 155 -21.32 16.80 24.75
CA GLY A 155 -21.87 18.00 24.12
C GLY A 155 -20.87 18.82 23.30
N ASP A 156 -19.58 18.45 23.28
CA ASP A 156 -18.59 19.12 22.45
C ASP A 156 -18.94 19.00 20.96
N LYS A 157 -18.36 19.89 20.15
CA LYS A 157 -18.29 19.79 18.69
C LYS A 157 -16.85 19.62 18.27
N ALA A 158 -16.60 19.04 17.08
CA ALA A 158 -15.26 18.82 16.59
C ALA A 158 -15.14 18.95 15.08
N LYS A 159 -13.90 19.28 14.64
CA LYS A 159 -13.47 19.26 13.24
C LYS A 159 -12.54 18.07 13.05
N ILE A 160 -12.90 17.15 12.17
CA ILE A 160 -12.09 15.98 11.82
C ILE A 160 -11.58 16.11 10.39
N VAL A 161 -10.27 16.01 10.21
CA VAL A 161 -9.62 16.02 8.89
C VAL A 161 -8.98 14.66 8.62
N ILE A 162 -9.33 14.03 7.51
CA ILE A 162 -8.80 12.72 7.10
C ILE A 162 -8.32 12.82 5.66
N GLY A 163 -7.16 12.24 5.34
CA GLY A 163 -6.68 12.23 3.97
C GLY A 163 -5.17 12.05 3.81
N THR A 164 -4.56 12.86 2.95
CA THR A 164 -3.14 12.78 2.59
C THR A 164 -2.34 13.93 3.19
N GLY A 165 -1.18 13.62 3.76
CA GLY A 165 -0.29 14.58 4.43
C GLY A 165 0.84 15.14 3.56
N HIS A 166 0.84 14.89 2.24
CA HIS A 166 1.85 15.39 1.31
C HIS A 166 1.39 15.20 -0.14
N GLY A 167 1.85 16.06 -1.06
CA GLY A 167 1.52 15.98 -2.48
C GLY A 167 1.93 14.68 -3.19
N GLY A 168 2.90 13.94 -2.65
CA GLY A 168 3.37 12.65 -3.17
C GLY A 168 2.82 11.42 -2.43
N CYS A 169 1.74 11.56 -1.66
CA CYS A 169 1.13 10.42 -0.98
C CYS A 169 0.49 9.42 -1.94
N THR A 170 0.33 8.19 -1.44
CA THR A 170 -0.39 7.10 -2.09
C THR A 170 -1.49 6.58 -1.18
N CYS A 171 -2.27 5.58 -1.65
CA CYS A 171 -3.28 4.87 -0.86
C CYS A 171 -4.45 5.74 -0.39
N GLN A 172 -4.90 6.70 -1.18
CA GLN A 172 -6.06 7.55 -0.92
C GLN A 172 -7.28 6.72 -0.53
N GLY A 173 -7.45 5.52 -1.11
CA GLY A 173 -8.50 4.58 -0.74
C GLY A 173 -8.55 4.22 0.75
N ALA A 174 -7.41 4.16 1.45
CA ALA A 174 -7.40 3.90 2.89
C ALA A 174 -7.95 5.09 3.71
N GLY A 175 -7.64 6.32 3.30
CA GLY A 175 -8.22 7.52 3.90
C GLY A 175 -9.72 7.62 3.63
N PHE A 176 -10.16 7.35 2.38
CA PHE A 176 -11.57 7.28 2.02
C PHE A 176 -12.32 6.23 2.85
N GLU A 177 -11.74 5.06 3.02
CA GLU A 177 -12.28 3.99 3.86
C GLU A 177 -12.40 4.46 5.32
N PHE A 178 -11.41 5.17 5.85
CA PHE A 178 -11.43 5.63 7.23
C PHE A 178 -12.47 6.73 7.46
N ILE A 179 -12.56 7.75 6.60
CA ILE A 179 -13.52 8.84 6.76
C ILE A 179 -14.98 8.37 6.69
N THR A 180 -15.26 7.41 5.80
CA THR A 180 -16.61 6.84 5.67
C THR A 180 -16.97 5.92 6.84
N ASN A 181 -16.02 5.18 7.42
CA ASN A 181 -16.24 4.43 8.66
C ASN A 181 -16.45 5.37 9.86
N VAL A 182 -15.69 6.46 9.98
CA VAL A 182 -15.90 7.50 11.01
C VAL A 182 -17.29 8.12 10.88
N HIS A 183 -17.71 8.47 9.64
CA HIS A 183 -19.06 8.98 9.41
C HIS A 183 -20.13 8.02 9.95
N ASN A 184 -20.08 6.75 9.53
CA ASN A 184 -21.09 5.76 9.91
C ASN A 184 -21.05 5.42 11.41
N ASP A 185 -19.88 5.36 12.04
CA ASP A 185 -19.76 5.17 13.49
C ASP A 185 -20.39 6.34 14.26
N LEU A 186 -20.19 7.58 13.79
CA LEU A 186 -20.82 8.76 14.38
C LEU A 186 -22.35 8.79 14.16
N VAL A 187 -22.85 8.33 13.02
CA VAL A 187 -24.29 8.17 12.78
C VAL A 187 -24.89 7.14 13.73
N ASP A 188 -24.27 5.97 13.86
CA ASP A 188 -24.74 4.89 14.75
C ASP A 188 -24.76 5.34 16.23
N ARG A 189 -23.90 6.26 16.63
CA ARG A 189 -23.83 6.86 17.96
C ARG A 189 -24.77 8.07 18.14
N GLY A 190 -25.41 8.58 17.09
CA GLY A 190 -26.20 9.80 17.12
C GLY A 190 -25.37 11.08 17.36
N LEU A 191 -24.11 11.10 16.87
CA LEU A 191 -23.14 12.18 17.10
C LEU A 191 -22.72 12.89 15.82
N ARG A 192 -23.22 12.47 14.64
CA ARG A 192 -22.76 12.98 13.35
C ARG A 192 -22.94 14.49 13.15
N ASP A 193 -24.00 15.03 13.67
CA ASP A 193 -24.35 16.47 13.62
C ASP A 193 -23.42 17.37 14.44
N LYS A 194 -22.61 16.79 15.34
CA LYS A 194 -21.63 17.50 16.15
C LYS A 194 -20.26 17.62 15.48
N VAL A 195 -20.07 16.99 14.31
CA VAL A 195 -18.76 16.86 13.68
C VAL A 195 -18.76 17.42 12.26
N GLU A 196 -17.81 18.31 11.99
CA GLU A 196 -17.44 18.70 10.65
C GLU A 196 -16.38 17.72 10.15
N LEU A 197 -16.70 16.96 9.06
CA LEU A 197 -15.78 16.04 8.40
C LEU A 197 -15.21 16.68 7.14
N THR A 198 -13.87 16.66 7.01
CA THR A 198 -13.17 17.16 5.84
C THR A 198 -12.21 16.12 5.28
N TRP A 199 -12.37 15.82 3.99
CA TRP A 199 -11.40 15.07 3.19
C TRP A 199 -10.34 15.99 2.63
N LEU A 200 -9.07 15.70 2.90
CA LEU A 200 -7.92 16.45 2.38
C LEU A 200 -7.08 15.53 1.49
N SER A 201 -6.98 15.86 0.19
CA SER A 201 -6.32 14.94 -0.74
C SER A 201 -5.44 15.65 -1.77
N ASN A 202 -4.39 14.93 -2.17
CA ASN A 202 -3.52 15.29 -3.29
C ASN A 202 -4.10 14.86 -4.66
N GLU A 203 -5.28 14.26 -4.69
CA GLU A 203 -5.93 13.79 -5.91
C GLU A 203 -6.27 14.96 -6.86
N PRO A 204 -6.05 14.83 -8.18
CA PRO A 204 -6.42 15.87 -9.15
C PRO A 204 -7.94 16.03 -9.29
N LYS A 205 -8.71 15.00 -8.97
CA LYS A 205 -10.18 14.96 -8.90
C LYS A 205 -10.61 14.01 -7.78
N LEU A 206 -11.80 14.22 -7.22
CA LEU A 206 -12.31 13.34 -6.18
C LEU A 206 -12.52 11.92 -6.74
N GLY A 207 -12.11 10.89 -5.99
CA GLY A 207 -12.22 9.51 -6.45
C GLY A 207 -11.18 9.10 -7.50
N ASP A 208 -10.11 9.85 -7.65
CA ASP A 208 -8.95 9.46 -8.46
C ASP A 208 -8.22 8.24 -7.90
N PHE A 209 -8.14 8.13 -6.57
CA PHE A 209 -7.51 7.04 -5.82
C PHE A 209 -6.06 6.72 -6.22
N GLY A 210 -5.35 7.67 -6.84
CA GLY A 210 -3.98 7.50 -7.33
C GLY A 210 -3.85 6.61 -8.58
N ILE A 211 -4.95 6.41 -9.31
CA ILE A 211 -5.06 5.56 -10.51
C ILE A 211 -5.67 6.27 -11.72
N ASP A 212 -5.81 7.59 -11.66
CA ASP A 212 -6.52 8.42 -12.62
C ASP A 212 -8.03 8.12 -12.69
N GLY A 213 -8.59 7.72 -11.55
CA GLY A 213 -9.99 7.30 -11.44
C GLY A 213 -10.28 5.95 -12.11
N LEU A 214 -11.56 5.64 -12.21
CA LEU A 214 -12.07 4.41 -12.79
C LEU A 214 -13.32 4.71 -13.61
N GLU A 215 -13.40 4.14 -14.78
CA GLU A 215 -14.58 4.10 -15.63
C GLU A 215 -15.11 2.65 -15.68
N ALA A 216 -16.41 2.46 -15.41
CA ALA A 216 -17.08 1.17 -15.46
C ALA A 216 -18.32 1.26 -16.37
N LYS A 217 -18.48 0.31 -17.29
CA LYS A 217 -19.62 0.31 -18.21
C LYS A 217 -20.75 -0.61 -17.70
N ARG A 218 -21.99 -0.11 -17.79
CA ARG A 218 -23.19 -0.87 -17.49
C ARG A 218 -24.24 -0.60 -18.57
N GLY A 219 -24.35 -1.50 -19.53
CA GLY A 219 -25.17 -1.28 -20.73
C GLY A 219 -24.61 -0.10 -21.55
N SER A 220 -25.40 0.94 -21.78
CA SER A 220 -24.97 2.16 -22.49
C SER A 220 -24.40 3.25 -21.58
N LEU A 221 -24.40 3.05 -20.25
CA LEU A 221 -23.95 4.05 -19.29
C LEU A 221 -22.50 3.77 -18.86
N ILE A 222 -21.73 4.85 -18.68
CA ILE A 222 -20.40 4.82 -18.06
C ILE A 222 -20.52 5.50 -16.70
N PHE A 223 -20.17 4.75 -15.66
CA PHE A 223 -20.05 5.25 -14.29
C PHE A 223 -18.58 5.47 -13.97
N THR A 224 -18.30 6.51 -13.16
CA THR A 224 -16.93 6.80 -12.74
C THR A 224 -16.80 6.70 -11.23
N SER A 225 -15.57 6.46 -10.76
CA SER A 225 -15.26 6.53 -9.32
C SER A 225 -15.46 7.94 -8.77
N GLU A 226 -15.33 8.96 -9.60
CA GLU A 226 -15.62 10.37 -9.26
C GLU A 226 -17.11 10.53 -8.91
N MET A 227 -18.02 10.11 -9.80
CA MET A 227 -19.48 10.13 -9.54
C MET A 227 -19.83 9.39 -8.25
N MET A 228 -19.22 8.25 -8.01
CA MET A 228 -19.42 7.47 -6.78
C MET A 228 -18.96 8.25 -5.55
N ALA A 229 -17.76 8.80 -5.57
CA ALA A 229 -17.17 9.49 -4.42
C ALA A 229 -17.91 10.79 -4.12
N GLU A 230 -18.30 11.57 -5.16
CA GLU A 230 -19.11 12.79 -5.02
C GLU A 230 -20.48 12.50 -4.42
N ALA A 231 -21.17 11.45 -4.91
CA ALA A 231 -22.47 11.06 -4.39
C ALA A 231 -22.39 10.66 -2.91
N ILE A 232 -21.37 9.86 -2.51
CA ILE A 232 -21.15 9.45 -1.12
C ILE A 232 -20.83 10.67 -0.25
N PHE A 233 -19.97 11.58 -0.69
CA PHE A 233 -19.57 12.74 0.11
C PHE A 233 -20.72 13.74 0.26
N TYR A 234 -21.52 13.91 -0.78
CA TYR A 234 -22.73 14.71 -0.71
C TYR A 234 -23.75 14.15 0.30
N ASP A 235 -24.03 12.83 0.19
CA ASP A 235 -24.98 12.15 1.09
C ASP A 235 -24.51 12.17 2.56
N TYR A 236 -23.20 12.01 2.79
CA TYR A 236 -22.60 11.98 4.12
C TYR A 236 -22.30 13.37 4.69
N GLY A 237 -22.46 14.43 3.93
CA GLY A 237 -22.09 15.78 4.34
C GLY A 237 -20.60 15.89 4.67
N ILE A 238 -19.75 15.33 3.80
CA ILE A 238 -18.29 15.41 3.92
C ILE A 238 -17.79 16.54 3.02
N ASN A 239 -17.12 17.54 3.61
CA ASN A 239 -16.40 18.57 2.88
C ASN A 239 -15.13 17.98 2.26
N TYR A 240 -14.62 18.55 1.16
CA TYR A 240 -13.36 18.10 0.59
C TYR A 240 -12.49 19.22 0.04
N GLU A 241 -11.17 19.04 0.23
CA GLU A 241 -10.09 19.83 -0.33
C GLU A 241 -9.19 18.90 -1.11
N ILE A 242 -9.27 18.93 -2.42
CA ILE A 242 -8.46 18.10 -3.33
C ILE A 242 -7.36 18.93 -3.98
N ARG A 243 -6.48 18.30 -4.78
CA ARG A 243 -5.37 18.95 -5.47
C ARG A 243 -4.41 19.67 -4.51
N SER A 244 -4.27 19.12 -3.29
CA SER A 244 -3.62 19.82 -2.18
C SER A 244 -2.33 19.11 -1.73
N HIS A 245 -1.33 19.92 -1.43
CA HIS A 245 -0.10 19.54 -0.74
C HIS A 245 -0.10 20.10 0.68
N VAL A 246 0.23 19.27 1.66
CA VAL A 246 0.40 19.73 3.04
C VAL A 246 1.87 20.13 3.25
N HIS A 247 2.09 21.40 3.52
CA HIS A 247 3.42 21.95 3.81
C HIS A 247 3.86 21.75 5.25
N LYS A 248 2.90 21.81 6.18
CA LYS A 248 3.16 21.75 7.62
C LYS A 248 1.88 21.41 8.36
N VAL A 249 2.04 20.78 9.52
CA VAL A 249 0.97 20.57 10.50
C VAL A 249 1.41 21.14 11.85
N ASP A 250 0.55 21.90 12.51
CA ASP A 250 0.67 22.32 13.89
C ASP A 250 -0.34 21.57 14.76
N GLU A 251 -0.33 21.79 16.07
CA GLU A 251 -1.26 21.16 17.02
C GLU A 251 -2.74 21.35 16.68
N LYS A 252 -3.13 22.40 15.99
CA LYS A 252 -4.52 22.78 15.67
C LYS A 252 -4.76 23.15 14.23
N LYS A 253 -3.75 23.20 13.39
CA LYS A 253 -3.85 23.68 12.02
C LYS A 253 -3.03 22.84 11.05
N ILE A 254 -3.59 22.65 9.86
CA ILE A 254 -2.93 22.07 8.70
C ILE A 254 -2.76 23.19 7.66
N TYR A 255 -1.57 23.34 7.13
CA TYR A 255 -1.20 24.36 6.14
C TYR A 255 -1.02 23.70 4.79
N THR A 256 -1.83 24.12 3.81
CA THR A 256 -1.87 23.52 2.47
C THR A 256 -1.59 24.52 1.37
N GLU A 257 -1.16 24.01 0.23
CA GLU A 257 -1.14 24.69 -1.06
C GLU A 257 -1.84 23.80 -2.09
N ASN A 258 -2.72 24.38 -2.90
CA ASN A 258 -3.38 23.66 -3.98
C ASN A 258 -2.65 23.83 -5.33
N LEU A 259 -3.10 23.14 -6.38
CA LEU A 259 -2.51 23.25 -7.73
C LEU A 259 -2.69 24.64 -8.37
N ASP A 260 -3.56 25.49 -7.84
CA ASP A 260 -3.77 26.86 -8.32
C ASP A 260 -2.81 27.85 -7.62
N GLY A 261 -1.98 27.34 -6.66
CA GLY A 261 -1.01 28.12 -5.91
C GLY A 261 -1.60 28.87 -4.70
N GLU A 262 -2.82 28.53 -4.31
CA GLU A 262 -3.48 29.12 -3.16
C GLU A 262 -3.09 28.42 -1.86
N PHE A 263 -2.75 29.21 -0.86
CA PHE A 263 -2.47 28.71 0.49
C PHE A 263 -3.72 28.77 1.35
N LYS A 264 -3.92 27.71 2.16
CA LYS A 264 -5.06 27.59 3.06
C LYS A 264 -4.63 27.01 4.41
N GLU A 265 -5.28 27.51 5.47
CA GLU A 265 -5.20 26.94 6.82
C GLU A 265 -6.49 26.19 7.13
N ILE A 266 -6.36 24.94 7.59
CA ILE A 266 -7.50 24.08 7.96
C ILE A 266 -7.36 23.76 9.44
N GLU A 267 -8.34 24.19 10.24
CA GLU A 267 -8.41 23.88 11.66
C GLU A 267 -8.90 22.44 11.89
N TYR A 268 -8.39 21.77 12.94
CA TYR A 268 -8.81 20.43 13.30
C TYR A 268 -8.73 20.17 14.81
N ASP A 269 -9.56 19.24 15.28
CA ASP A 269 -9.48 18.64 16.61
C ASP A 269 -8.93 17.21 16.57
N PHE A 270 -9.11 16.53 15.44
CA PHE A 270 -8.53 15.22 15.12
C PHE A 270 -8.13 15.19 13.65
N ALA A 271 -6.92 14.74 13.36
CA ALA A 271 -6.45 14.56 11.99
C ALA A 271 -5.77 13.20 11.81
N MET A 272 -6.18 12.45 10.76
CA MET A 272 -5.48 11.26 10.27
C MET A 272 -5.00 11.53 8.84
N LEU A 273 -3.70 11.69 8.68
CA LEU A 273 -3.09 12.02 7.40
C LEU A 273 -2.05 10.96 7.00
N LEU A 274 -2.22 10.42 5.80
CA LEU A 274 -1.31 9.43 5.22
C LEU A 274 0.02 10.08 4.84
N PRO A 275 1.18 9.45 5.14
CA PRO A 275 2.49 9.94 4.71
C PRO A 275 2.80 9.50 3.28
N PRO A 276 3.72 10.18 2.59
CA PRO A 276 4.32 9.62 1.38
C PRO A 276 5.20 8.43 1.72
N PHE A 277 5.35 7.51 0.76
CA PHE A 277 6.20 6.34 0.91
C PHE A 277 7.58 6.56 0.31
N ALA A 278 8.60 6.01 0.96
CA ALA A 278 9.96 5.90 0.46
C ALA A 278 10.44 4.45 0.53
N GLY A 279 11.50 4.13 -0.19
CA GLY A 279 12.20 2.85 -0.04
C GLY A 279 12.87 2.75 1.33
N GLN A 280 13.08 1.54 1.82
CA GLN A 280 13.82 1.32 3.06
C GLN A 280 15.27 1.83 2.91
N PRO A 281 15.90 2.32 3.99
CA PRO A 281 17.25 2.91 3.94
C PRO A 281 18.34 1.83 3.85
N ILE A 282 18.28 1.00 2.82
CA ILE A 282 19.23 -0.08 2.53
C ILE A 282 20.38 0.51 1.72
N LYS A 283 21.62 0.20 2.10
CA LYS A 283 22.81 0.51 1.32
C LYS A 283 23.03 -0.54 0.24
N TRP A 284 23.53 -0.12 -0.90
CA TRP A 284 23.89 -0.98 -2.02
C TRP A 284 25.35 -0.77 -2.35
N ILE A 285 26.18 -1.74 -2.06
CA ILE A 285 27.65 -1.60 -2.11
C ILE A 285 28.22 -2.52 -3.19
N ASP A 286 28.95 -1.94 -4.15
CA ASP A 286 29.62 -2.69 -5.21
C ASP A 286 30.91 -3.38 -4.71
N LYS A 287 31.58 -4.10 -5.63
CA LYS A 287 32.83 -4.81 -5.34
C LYS A 287 33.97 -3.89 -4.90
N ASP A 288 33.92 -2.62 -5.27
CA ASP A 288 34.95 -1.63 -4.99
C ASP A 288 34.64 -0.81 -3.71
N GLY A 289 33.52 -1.14 -3.03
CA GLY A 289 33.07 -0.47 -1.80
C GLY A 289 32.28 0.81 -2.02
N ASN A 290 31.87 1.12 -3.25
CA ASN A 290 31.09 2.32 -3.55
C ASN A 290 29.60 2.08 -3.32
N ASP A 291 28.90 3.11 -2.87
CA ASP A 291 27.42 3.10 -2.85
C ASP A 291 26.88 3.25 -4.28
N ILE A 292 26.16 2.23 -4.72
CA ILE A 292 25.52 2.15 -6.05
C ILE A 292 24.00 2.30 -5.98
N LYS A 293 23.47 2.84 -4.89
CA LYS A 293 22.03 2.97 -4.67
C LYS A 293 21.33 3.67 -5.85
N ASP A 294 21.89 4.73 -6.39
CA ASP A 294 21.30 5.49 -7.51
C ASP A 294 21.22 4.68 -8.82
N LYS A 295 22.10 3.68 -8.99
CA LYS A 295 22.04 2.76 -10.15
C LYS A 295 20.93 1.73 -9.97
N VAL A 296 20.78 1.18 -8.75
CA VAL A 296 19.87 0.08 -8.43
C VAL A 296 18.48 0.56 -8.01
N CYS A 297 18.37 1.73 -7.41
CA CYS A 297 17.13 2.31 -6.93
C CYS A 297 16.72 3.56 -7.71
N ASN A 298 15.45 3.95 -7.58
CA ASN A 298 14.97 5.26 -7.99
C ASN A 298 15.29 6.33 -6.90
N PRO A 299 15.09 7.63 -7.15
CA PRO A 299 15.37 8.68 -6.17
C PRO A 299 14.61 8.53 -4.84
N ALA A 300 13.43 7.90 -4.86
CA ALA A 300 12.67 7.59 -3.64
C ALA A 300 13.17 6.36 -2.87
N GLY A 301 14.22 5.67 -3.38
CA GLY A 301 14.85 4.52 -2.75
C GLY A 301 14.19 3.17 -3.03
N PHE A 302 13.26 3.09 -3.97
CA PHE A 302 12.66 1.83 -4.41
C PHE A 302 13.54 1.14 -5.44
N VAL A 303 13.62 -0.19 -5.39
CA VAL A 303 14.50 -0.99 -6.26
C VAL A 303 13.96 -1.02 -7.70
N LYS A 304 14.81 -0.69 -8.67
CA LYS A 304 14.48 -0.78 -10.10
C LYS A 304 14.34 -2.24 -10.53
N VAL A 305 13.34 -2.48 -11.37
CA VAL A 305 13.02 -3.79 -11.94
C VAL A 305 12.86 -3.67 -13.45
N ASP A 306 12.40 -4.70 -14.14
CA ASP A 306 12.16 -4.78 -15.57
C ASP A 306 11.05 -3.84 -16.07
N ALA A 307 11.20 -2.54 -15.83
CA ALA A 307 10.29 -1.48 -16.24
C ALA A 307 11.02 -0.43 -17.08
N VAL A 308 10.29 0.37 -17.84
CA VAL A 308 10.83 1.49 -18.61
C VAL A 308 10.73 2.78 -17.80
N TYR A 309 11.86 3.30 -17.37
CA TYR A 309 11.93 4.50 -16.52
C TYR A 309 12.22 5.76 -17.35
N GLY A 310 11.76 6.91 -16.83
CA GLY A 310 12.09 8.23 -17.37
C GLY A 310 11.16 8.74 -18.47
N LYS A 311 10.09 8.03 -18.79
CA LYS A 311 9.04 8.55 -19.68
C LYS A 311 8.18 9.59 -18.97
N PRO A 312 7.72 10.65 -19.67
CA PRO A 312 6.69 11.55 -19.16
C PRO A 312 5.36 10.80 -18.97
N TYR A 313 4.50 11.33 -18.08
CA TYR A 313 3.22 10.68 -17.73
C TYR A 313 2.36 10.35 -18.96
N GLU A 314 2.29 11.28 -19.91
CA GLU A 314 1.46 11.17 -21.12
C GLU A 314 1.90 10.04 -22.06
N GLU A 315 3.16 9.62 -21.97
CA GLU A 315 3.76 8.55 -22.79
C GLU A 315 3.80 7.20 -22.09
N LEU A 316 3.48 7.17 -20.79
CA LEU A 316 3.43 5.92 -20.03
C LEU A 316 2.25 5.05 -20.45
N ASP A 317 2.52 3.79 -20.77
CA ASP A 317 1.48 2.83 -21.12
C ASP A 317 1.82 1.42 -20.61
N GLY A 318 0.92 0.47 -20.82
CA GLY A 318 1.00 -0.90 -20.32
C GLY A 318 2.36 -1.58 -20.50
N PRO A 319 3.00 -1.54 -21.68
CA PRO A 319 4.30 -2.18 -21.91
C PRO A 319 5.44 -1.67 -21.03
N ASP A 320 5.33 -0.48 -20.45
CA ASP A 320 6.37 0.15 -19.64
C ASP A 320 6.39 -0.39 -18.20
N TRP A 321 5.33 -1.07 -17.76
CA TRP A 321 5.20 -1.61 -16.42
C TRP A 321 5.95 -2.94 -16.26
N PRO A 322 6.53 -3.22 -15.07
CA PRO A 322 7.29 -4.44 -14.84
C PRO A 322 6.43 -5.69 -15.03
N LYS A 323 7.07 -6.77 -15.44
CA LYS A 323 6.43 -8.07 -15.67
C LYS A 323 6.98 -9.16 -14.77
N THR A 324 8.31 -9.31 -14.74
CA THR A 324 9.00 -10.39 -14.01
C THR A 324 9.52 -9.96 -12.66
N TYR A 325 9.60 -8.64 -12.42
CA TYR A 325 10.16 -8.03 -11.20
C TYR A 325 11.65 -8.32 -10.97
N GLN A 326 12.37 -8.74 -12.02
CA GLN A 326 13.81 -8.94 -12.00
C GLN A 326 14.56 -7.62 -12.08
N ASN A 327 15.65 -7.46 -11.31
CA ASN A 327 16.51 -6.28 -11.43
C ASN A 327 17.23 -6.26 -12.79
N PRO A 328 17.29 -5.13 -13.50
CA PRO A 328 17.90 -5.06 -14.83
C PRO A 328 19.41 -5.27 -14.83
N ILE A 329 20.10 -4.98 -13.71
CA ILE A 329 21.57 -5.07 -13.59
C ILE A 329 21.97 -6.43 -13.00
N TYR A 330 21.40 -6.79 -11.84
CA TYR A 330 21.72 -8.00 -11.08
C TYR A 330 20.61 -9.03 -11.26
N LYS A 331 20.82 -9.97 -12.20
CA LYS A 331 19.77 -10.90 -12.65
C LYS A 331 19.27 -11.89 -11.59
N ASN A 332 20.03 -12.11 -10.56
CA ASN A 332 19.64 -12.95 -9.41
C ASN A 332 18.94 -12.17 -8.29
N ILE A 333 18.64 -10.88 -8.51
CA ILE A 333 17.92 -10.01 -7.56
C ILE A 333 16.56 -9.65 -8.14
N PHE A 334 15.54 -9.77 -7.31
CA PHE A 334 14.15 -9.39 -7.59
C PHE A 334 13.65 -8.39 -6.56
N ALA A 335 12.67 -7.56 -6.93
CA ALA A 335 11.98 -6.72 -5.97
C ALA A 335 10.47 -6.76 -6.19
N ALA A 336 9.68 -6.91 -5.13
CA ALA A 336 8.24 -7.09 -5.22
C ALA A 336 7.46 -6.31 -4.15
N GLY A 337 6.15 -6.17 -4.34
CA GLY A 337 5.30 -5.38 -3.46
C GLY A 337 5.62 -3.89 -3.54
N ILE A 338 5.66 -3.22 -2.38
CA ILE A 338 5.95 -1.78 -2.36
C ILE A 338 7.47 -1.50 -2.51
N ALA A 339 8.32 -2.51 -2.42
CA ALA A 339 9.77 -2.33 -2.53
C ALA A 339 10.26 -2.05 -3.96
N PHE A 340 9.53 -2.45 -5.02
CA PHE A 340 9.92 -2.15 -6.39
C PHE A 340 9.62 -0.69 -6.80
N ALA A 341 10.43 -0.12 -7.67
CA ALA A 341 10.22 1.21 -8.25
C ALA A 341 9.15 1.15 -9.37
N PRO A 342 8.03 1.88 -9.26
CA PRO A 342 7.12 2.03 -10.40
C PRO A 342 7.79 2.87 -11.50
N PRO A 343 7.43 2.67 -12.80
CA PRO A 343 7.99 3.47 -13.89
C PRO A 343 7.60 4.95 -13.84
N GLY A 344 6.44 5.24 -13.26
CA GLY A 344 5.90 6.59 -13.09
C GLY A 344 4.56 6.58 -12.35
N PRO A 345 3.88 7.74 -12.26
CA PRO A 345 2.55 7.85 -11.66
C PRO A 345 1.48 7.20 -12.55
N LEU A 346 0.37 6.75 -11.92
CA LEU A 346 -0.85 6.34 -12.62
C LEU A 346 -1.84 7.48 -12.73
N SER A 347 -1.81 8.40 -11.76
CA SER A 347 -2.62 9.60 -11.71
C SER A 347 -1.85 10.79 -12.28
N LYS A 348 -2.56 11.73 -12.91
CA LYS A 348 -1.95 12.90 -13.56
C LYS A 348 -1.20 13.77 -12.54
N PRO A 349 0.11 13.96 -12.69
CA PRO A 349 0.87 14.86 -11.85
C PRO A 349 0.55 16.32 -12.17
N GLY A 350 0.63 17.18 -11.16
CA GLY A 350 0.49 18.62 -11.32
C GLY A 350 1.64 19.37 -10.65
N LYS A 351 1.82 20.62 -11.04
CA LYS A 351 2.76 21.55 -10.44
C LYS A 351 2.08 22.91 -10.27
N SER A 352 2.08 23.44 -9.05
CA SER A 352 1.52 24.75 -8.77
C SER A 352 2.34 25.89 -9.41
N PRO A 353 1.81 27.09 -9.56
CA PRO A 353 2.56 28.27 -9.98
C PRO A 353 3.77 28.57 -9.06
N ASN A 354 3.71 28.19 -7.80
CA ASN A 354 4.79 28.38 -6.83
C ASN A 354 5.87 27.28 -6.89
N GLY A 355 5.66 26.27 -7.76
CA GLY A 355 6.62 25.20 -7.99
C GLY A 355 6.37 23.92 -7.17
N THR A 356 5.35 23.87 -6.33
CA THR A 356 5.00 22.70 -5.52
C THR A 356 4.48 21.57 -6.42
N ILE A 357 5.06 20.38 -6.30
CA ILE A 357 4.66 19.19 -7.05
C ILE A 357 3.59 18.46 -6.27
N ILE A 358 2.44 18.21 -6.92
CA ILE A 358 1.34 17.41 -6.39
C ILE A 358 1.11 16.26 -7.36
N ALA A 359 1.61 15.09 -7.00
CA ALA A 359 1.65 13.92 -7.86
C ALA A 359 1.34 12.66 -7.02
N PRO A 360 0.07 12.22 -7.00
CA PRO A 360 -0.30 10.99 -6.30
C PRO A 360 0.56 9.82 -6.75
N ALA A 361 1.19 9.12 -5.80
CA ALA A 361 1.97 7.95 -6.13
C ALA A 361 1.05 6.74 -6.38
N PRO A 362 1.43 5.81 -7.27
CA PRO A 362 0.63 4.63 -7.60
C PRO A 362 0.29 3.80 -6.35
N PRO A 363 -0.97 3.41 -6.13
CA PRO A 363 -1.33 2.50 -5.06
C PRO A 363 -0.78 1.11 -5.35
N ARG A 364 -0.27 0.47 -4.31
CA ARG A 364 0.22 -0.91 -4.35
C ARG A 364 -0.48 -1.69 -3.24
N THR A 365 -1.64 -2.24 -3.60
CA THR A 365 -2.50 -2.96 -2.65
C THR A 365 -1.93 -4.33 -2.31
N GLY A 366 -2.47 -4.97 -1.28
CA GLY A 366 -2.02 -6.30 -0.84
C GLY A 366 -2.08 -7.35 -1.96
N TYR A 367 -3.14 -7.34 -2.77
CA TYR A 367 -3.31 -8.31 -3.87
C TYR A 367 -2.26 -8.14 -4.98
N THR A 368 -2.02 -6.92 -5.46
CA THR A 368 -0.98 -6.67 -6.48
C THR A 368 0.43 -6.93 -5.93
N ALA A 369 0.65 -6.65 -4.64
CA ALA A 369 1.90 -6.98 -3.97
C ALA A 369 2.12 -8.50 -3.92
N GLU A 370 1.08 -9.26 -3.61
CA GLU A 370 1.11 -10.72 -3.58
C GLU A 370 1.40 -11.31 -4.96
N LEU A 371 0.73 -10.83 -6.01
CA LEU A 371 0.97 -11.28 -7.39
C LEU A 371 2.41 -11.01 -7.85
N SER A 372 2.97 -9.85 -7.54
CA SER A 372 4.37 -9.53 -7.86
C SER A 372 5.35 -10.44 -7.11
N GLY A 373 5.08 -10.73 -5.83
CA GLY A 373 5.86 -11.68 -5.04
C GLY A 373 5.79 -13.11 -5.58
N LYS A 374 4.60 -13.55 -6.02
CA LYS A 374 4.41 -14.84 -6.68
C LYS A 374 5.18 -14.95 -7.99
N ALA A 375 5.10 -13.93 -8.86
CA ALA A 375 5.85 -13.92 -10.12
C ALA A 375 7.37 -13.99 -9.87
N ALA A 376 7.89 -13.18 -8.96
CA ALA A 376 9.30 -13.21 -8.58
C ALA A 376 9.72 -14.59 -8.03
N ALA A 377 8.91 -15.20 -7.15
CA ALA A 377 9.17 -16.52 -6.60
C ALA A 377 9.20 -17.60 -7.69
N LEU A 378 8.26 -17.62 -8.61
CA LEU A 378 8.22 -18.58 -9.71
C LEU A 378 9.38 -18.38 -10.69
N ASN A 379 9.79 -17.13 -10.93
CA ASN A 379 10.97 -16.81 -11.75
C ASN A 379 12.28 -17.28 -11.08
N ILE A 380 12.37 -17.18 -9.76
CA ILE A 380 13.51 -17.79 -9.01
C ILE A 380 13.51 -19.31 -9.19
N VAL A 381 12.35 -19.96 -9.14
CA VAL A 381 12.24 -21.41 -9.43
C VAL A 381 12.71 -21.73 -10.85
N ASP A 382 12.25 -20.98 -11.86
CA ASP A 382 12.69 -21.17 -13.24
C ASP A 382 14.21 -21.08 -13.38
N MET A 383 14.83 -20.06 -12.77
CA MET A 383 16.29 -19.90 -12.82
C MET A 383 17.03 -21.03 -12.09
N ILE A 384 16.54 -21.53 -10.97
CA ILE A 384 17.10 -22.70 -10.26
C ILE A 384 17.06 -23.95 -11.13
N GLU A 385 16.02 -24.09 -11.95
CA GLU A 385 15.83 -25.20 -12.89
C GLU A 385 16.48 -24.95 -14.27
N GLY A 386 17.26 -23.86 -14.41
CA GLY A 386 17.99 -23.51 -15.64
C GLY A 386 17.12 -22.94 -16.75
N ARG A 387 15.94 -22.43 -16.42
CA ARG A 387 15.05 -21.72 -17.37
C ARG A 387 15.16 -20.20 -17.21
N GLU A 388 14.83 -19.47 -18.26
CA GLU A 388 14.69 -18.02 -18.20
C GLU A 388 13.41 -17.60 -17.42
N PRO A 389 13.44 -16.45 -16.71
CA PRO A 389 12.25 -15.89 -16.06
C PRO A 389 11.13 -15.60 -17.08
N GLN A 390 9.97 -16.24 -16.94
CA GLN A 390 8.83 -16.07 -17.85
C GLN A 390 7.49 -15.87 -17.15
N ASN A 391 7.48 -15.98 -15.80
CA ASN A 391 6.26 -15.75 -15.03
C ASN A 391 6.03 -14.24 -14.89
N THR A 392 4.87 -13.76 -15.30
CA THR A 392 4.54 -12.34 -15.33
C THR A 392 3.36 -12.01 -14.41
N ALA A 393 3.37 -10.81 -13.86
CA ALA A 393 2.28 -10.24 -13.10
C ALA A 393 2.25 -8.71 -13.24
N SER A 394 2.23 -8.23 -14.50
CA SER A 394 2.22 -6.79 -14.75
C SER A 394 0.95 -6.11 -14.24
N MET A 395 1.09 -4.96 -13.60
CA MET A 395 -0.06 -4.12 -13.22
C MET A 395 -0.88 -3.66 -14.45
N ALA A 396 -0.31 -3.73 -15.66
CA ALA A 396 -1.01 -3.45 -16.92
C ALA A 396 -1.74 -4.67 -17.52
N GLU A 397 -1.73 -5.81 -16.82
CA GLU A 397 -2.36 -7.06 -17.25
C GLU A 397 -3.16 -7.74 -16.12
N THR A 398 -3.02 -7.25 -14.87
CA THR A 398 -3.65 -7.83 -13.69
C THR A 398 -4.76 -6.94 -13.14
N PRO A 399 -5.80 -7.55 -12.52
CA PRO A 399 -6.83 -6.78 -11.85
C PRO A 399 -6.30 -6.12 -10.57
N GLY A 400 -6.85 -4.96 -10.24
CA GLY A 400 -6.79 -4.35 -8.93
C GLY A 400 -8.14 -4.43 -8.26
N LEU A 401 -8.13 -4.65 -6.95
CA LEU A 401 -9.33 -4.70 -6.15
C LEU A 401 -9.12 -3.85 -4.91
N CYS A 402 -9.96 -2.84 -4.76
CA CYS A 402 -10.06 -2.05 -3.56
C CYS A 402 -11.51 -2.13 -3.06
N VAL A 403 -11.68 -2.77 -1.91
CA VAL A 403 -12.99 -2.83 -1.24
C VAL A 403 -12.89 -1.96 -0.01
N ALA A 404 -13.29 -0.71 -0.17
CA ALA A 404 -13.26 0.28 0.88
C ALA A 404 -14.47 0.07 1.80
N SER A 405 -14.26 -0.48 3.02
CA SER A 405 -15.31 -0.55 4.02
C SER A 405 -15.80 0.86 4.33
N MET A 406 -17.10 1.05 4.30
CA MET A 406 -17.75 2.28 4.72
C MET A 406 -18.44 2.10 6.08
N LYS A 407 -18.95 0.90 6.33
CA LYS A 407 -19.53 0.46 7.58
C LYS A 407 -19.28 -1.03 7.75
N ASN A 408 -18.75 -1.44 8.90
CA ASN A 408 -18.62 -2.84 9.24
C ASN A 408 -19.97 -3.40 9.72
N GLY A 409 -20.31 -4.60 9.29
CA GLY A 409 -21.55 -5.29 9.71
C GLY A 409 -22.00 -6.32 8.67
N ILE A 410 -22.65 -7.39 9.13
CA ILE A 410 -23.20 -8.43 8.25
C ILE A 410 -24.54 -8.00 7.64
N PHE A 411 -25.40 -7.35 8.41
CA PHE A 411 -26.77 -7.00 7.99
C PHE A 411 -26.87 -5.56 7.48
N ASP A 412 -26.11 -4.65 8.04
CA ASP A 412 -26.14 -3.21 7.77
C ASP A 412 -24.80 -2.67 7.27
N GLY A 413 -23.83 -3.56 7.04
CA GLY A 413 -22.52 -3.21 6.46
C GLY A 413 -22.64 -2.64 5.06
N MET A 414 -21.69 -1.74 4.73
CA MET A 414 -21.55 -1.11 3.42
C MET A 414 -20.07 -1.00 3.04
N ALA A 415 -19.77 -1.18 1.76
CA ALA A 415 -18.45 -0.90 1.22
C ALA A 415 -18.54 -0.34 -0.19
N GLY A 416 -17.64 0.58 -0.52
CA GLY A 416 -17.36 0.98 -1.90
C GLY A 416 -16.49 -0.10 -2.56
N THR A 417 -17.03 -0.80 -3.54
CA THR A 417 -16.26 -1.78 -4.31
C THR A 417 -15.68 -1.12 -5.54
N ILE A 418 -14.36 -1.10 -5.63
CA ILE A 418 -13.61 -0.63 -6.80
C ILE A 418 -12.83 -1.83 -7.33
N ALA A 419 -13.28 -2.40 -8.44
CA ALA A 419 -12.54 -3.37 -9.21
C ALA A 419 -12.08 -2.74 -10.52
N ILE A 420 -10.81 -2.84 -10.81
CA ILE A 420 -10.16 -2.21 -11.96
C ILE A 420 -9.40 -3.26 -12.76
N PHE A 421 -9.53 -3.23 -14.08
CA PHE A 421 -8.80 -4.13 -14.96
C PHE A 421 -8.38 -3.44 -16.28
N PRO A 422 -7.07 -3.38 -16.55
CA PRO A 422 -5.96 -3.59 -15.64
C PRO A 422 -5.75 -2.38 -14.70
N VAL A 423 -4.88 -2.54 -13.68
CA VAL A 423 -4.56 -1.46 -12.72
C VAL A 423 -3.89 -0.28 -13.42
N ALA A 424 -2.79 -0.54 -14.12
CA ALA A 424 -2.15 0.45 -14.96
C ALA A 424 -2.81 0.44 -16.35
N ARG A 425 -3.06 1.64 -16.90
CA ARG A 425 -3.68 1.76 -18.22
C ARG A 425 -2.82 1.07 -19.28
N ASN A 426 -3.48 0.34 -20.20
CA ASN A 426 -2.87 -0.33 -21.34
C ASN A 426 -3.67 0.07 -22.60
N ARG A 427 -3.36 1.24 -23.13
CA ARG A 427 -4.08 1.82 -24.27
C ARG A 427 -3.84 1.03 -25.55
N ALA A 428 -2.68 0.42 -25.69
CA ALA A 428 -2.39 -0.45 -26.82
C ALA A 428 -3.36 -1.64 -26.91
N LYS A 429 -3.86 -2.14 -25.76
CA LYS A 429 -4.78 -3.29 -25.72
C LYS A 429 -6.24 -2.90 -25.58
N TYR A 430 -6.56 -1.86 -24.83
CA TYR A 430 -7.93 -1.50 -24.44
C TYR A 430 -8.40 -0.14 -24.99
N GLY A 431 -7.67 0.46 -25.95
CA GLY A 431 -8.02 1.72 -26.58
C GLY A 431 -7.92 2.92 -25.64
N GLU A 432 -8.72 3.95 -25.87
CA GLU A 432 -8.64 5.27 -25.24
C GLU A 432 -8.63 5.19 -23.69
N TYR A 433 -9.50 4.40 -23.10
CA TYR A 433 -9.60 4.25 -21.64
C TYR A 433 -8.41 3.46 -21.05
N GLY A 434 -7.72 2.66 -21.87
CA GLY A 434 -6.64 1.78 -21.41
C GLY A 434 -7.07 0.68 -20.43
N ARG A 435 -8.38 0.44 -20.31
CA ARG A 435 -9.01 -0.51 -19.39
C ARG A 435 -10.18 -1.23 -20.03
N ASP A 436 -10.49 -2.43 -19.55
CA ASP A 436 -11.70 -3.16 -19.90
C ASP A 436 -12.86 -2.65 -19.02
N LEU A 437 -13.69 -1.80 -19.58
CA LEU A 437 -14.77 -1.13 -18.86
C LEU A 437 -15.87 -2.09 -18.38
N ASP A 438 -16.03 -3.24 -19.05
CA ASP A 438 -17.03 -4.24 -18.67
C ASP A 438 -16.60 -5.06 -17.44
N LEU A 439 -15.28 -5.19 -17.21
CA LEU A 439 -14.69 -5.82 -16.02
C LEU A 439 -14.47 -4.85 -14.86
N CYS A 440 -14.58 -3.55 -15.09
CA CYS A 440 -14.45 -2.55 -14.04
C CYS A 440 -15.74 -2.38 -13.24
N VAL A 441 -15.62 -2.08 -11.93
CA VAL A 441 -16.74 -1.87 -10.99
C VAL A 441 -16.44 -0.68 -10.10
N ALA A 442 -17.41 0.23 -9.93
CA ALA A 442 -17.36 1.32 -8.96
C ALA A 442 -18.76 1.46 -8.32
N GLU A 443 -19.04 0.67 -7.29
CA GLU A 443 -20.37 0.57 -6.70
C GLU A 443 -20.30 0.46 -5.17
N PRO A 444 -21.06 1.28 -4.41
CA PRO A 444 -21.26 1.06 -2.98
C PRO A 444 -22.36 0.01 -2.75
N GLY A 445 -22.21 -0.80 -1.69
CA GLY A 445 -23.27 -1.73 -1.34
C GLY A 445 -22.90 -2.80 -0.30
N LYS A 446 -23.92 -3.55 0.12
CA LYS A 446 -23.79 -4.64 1.10
C LYS A 446 -22.93 -5.80 0.60
N ALA A 447 -23.04 -6.14 -0.68
CA ALA A 447 -22.24 -7.21 -1.28
C ALA A 447 -20.73 -6.90 -1.14
N GLY A 448 -20.32 -5.64 -1.31
CA GLY A 448 -18.97 -5.20 -1.06
C GLY A 448 -18.54 -5.39 0.40
N ALA A 449 -19.41 -5.10 1.37
CA ALA A 449 -19.11 -5.31 2.79
C ALA A 449 -18.90 -6.81 3.11
N TRP A 450 -19.75 -7.70 2.60
CA TRP A 450 -19.57 -9.15 2.75
C TRP A 450 -18.28 -9.63 2.09
N PHE A 451 -17.98 -9.09 0.91
CA PHE A 451 -16.75 -9.43 0.20
C PHE A 451 -15.52 -8.97 0.97
N LYS A 452 -15.52 -7.74 1.51
CA LYS A 452 -14.44 -7.22 2.38
C LYS A 452 -14.20 -8.11 3.60
N LEU A 453 -15.28 -8.52 4.27
CA LEU A 453 -15.21 -9.44 5.41
C LEU A 453 -14.70 -10.82 4.98
N GLY A 454 -15.19 -11.35 3.86
CA GLY A 454 -14.71 -12.60 3.27
C GLY A 454 -13.22 -12.55 2.95
N LEU A 455 -12.73 -11.46 2.35
CA LEU A 455 -11.31 -11.25 2.06
C LEU A 455 -10.45 -11.27 3.33
N HIS A 456 -10.91 -10.64 4.42
CA HIS A 456 -10.20 -10.66 5.70
C HIS A 456 -9.89 -12.09 6.16
N TYR A 457 -10.91 -12.96 6.22
CA TYR A 457 -10.73 -14.35 6.65
C TYR A 457 -9.99 -15.20 5.61
N ALA A 458 -10.30 -15.03 4.33
CA ALA A 458 -9.68 -15.79 3.25
C ALA A 458 -8.18 -15.53 3.16
N PHE A 459 -7.75 -14.27 3.20
CA PHE A 459 -6.33 -13.94 3.18
C PHE A 459 -5.59 -14.40 4.43
N LEU A 460 -6.16 -14.23 5.62
CA LEU A 460 -5.56 -14.75 6.84
C LEU A 460 -5.46 -16.29 6.82
N TRP A 461 -6.45 -16.99 6.26
CA TRP A 461 -6.40 -18.44 6.08
C TRP A 461 -5.31 -18.86 5.08
N LYS A 462 -5.28 -18.22 3.91
CA LYS A 462 -4.31 -18.46 2.83
C LYS A 462 -2.89 -18.25 3.33
N LEU A 463 -2.62 -17.11 3.94
CA LEU A 463 -1.27 -16.71 4.36
C LEU A 463 -0.77 -17.47 5.59
N GLN A 464 -1.64 -18.12 6.36
CA GLN A 464 -1.23 -19.12 7.35
C GLN A 464 -0.91 -20.51 6.74
N GLY A 465 -1.01 -20.65 5.42
CA GLY A 465 -0.78 -21.92 4.72
C GLY A 465 -1.71 -23.03 5.19
N LYS A 466 -2.97 -22.71 5.52
CA LYS A 466 -3.99 -23.69 5.95
C LYS A 466 -4.44 -24.57 4.78
N ALA A 467 -5.26 -25.60 5.06
CA ALA A 467 -5.72 -26.51 4.02
C ALA A 467 -6.33 -25.75 2.81
N PHE A 468 -5.99 -26.18 1.60
CA PHE A 468 -6.45 -25.58 0.33
C PHE A 468 -6.03 -24.11 0.12
N TRP A 469 -5.05 -23.60 0.85
CA TRP A 469 -4.61 -22.20 0.75
C TRP A 469 -4.27 -21.73 -0.67
N LYS A 470 -3.80 -22.65 -1.53
CA LYS A 470 -3.46 -22.38 -2.94
C LYS A 470 -4.68 -22.11 -3.83
N LEU A 471 -5.87 -22.52 -3.40
CA LEU A 471 -7.13 -22.33 -4.16
C LEU A 471 -7.74 -20.95 -3.90
N ILE A 472 -7.26 -20.23 -2.88
CA ILE A 472 -7.68 -18.87 -2.60
C ILE A 472 -6.87 -17.93 -3.52
N PRO A 473 -7.52 -17.14 -4.39
CA PRO A 473 -6.89 -16.30 -5.39
C PRO A 473 -6.02 -15.19 -4.80
#